data_f2c3dc0fe11f74144d7b62054a1d2db5
#
_entry.id   f2c3dc0fe11f74144d7b62054a1d2db5
#
_cell.length_a   1.000
_cell.length_b   1.000
_cell.length_c   1.000
_cell.angle_alpha   90.00
_cell.angle_beta   90.00
_cell.angle_gamma   90.00
#
_symmetry.space_group_name_H-M   'P 1'
#
loop_
_entity.id
_entity.type
_entity.pdbx_description
1 polymer ?
#
loop_
_entity_poly.entity_id
_entity_poly.type
_entity_poly.pdbx_seq_one_letter_code
_entity_poly.pdbx_strand_id
1 'polypeptide(L)'
;MMEGFGVHTFRLVNAAEESVLVKFHWKPKLGVHSLVWEEAQLISGMDPDFHRRDLFDAIESGAFPQWELGIQVFPDTDDQMFEGIDLLDPTKIVPEELSPVQPIGLMTLNANTKNYFAETEQVAFHPGHLVPGIDVTDDPLLAGRLFSYLDTQISRLGGPNFGQIPINRPHAPVNDMLRDGMHQSAVHTGVAPYHPNSLDGGCPFLAGADMSAFIETPVKVPAASKVREAPASFSDHFSQPRLFWLSMTPPEREHIVAAYTFELNKCYEQAIKERTLQVLANIDTELCEQVATGLGLPAPTSTEPLASPDPSPALSQMGGTWPPDGRVIGIIADAASDVDGVRSARQAVLDTGMVPLVIAPTGGTLGPDGDPIAVQRTYATARSVEFDALLLAGEPRAGADAYGARDAKAGTAQPPQAPDPRVLLLLTEAYRHGKAVGGWDGAERLLESAGITADEPGIATGESSTAVVAELTRALGEHRAWDRFPANL
;
A
#
# COMPACT_ATOMS: atom_id res chain seq x y z
N MET A 1 -0.40 1.64 4.06
CA MET A 1 0.32 2.13 2.85
C MET A 1 0.90 0.94 2.12
N MET A 2 1.36 1.10 0.85
CA MET A 2 1.94 0.00 0.06
C MET A 2 3.46 0.13 0.00
N GLU A 3 4.13 -1.00 0.12
CA GLU A 3 5.55 -1.15 -0.21
C GLU A 3 5.74 -1.32 -1.72
N GLY A 4 6.80 -0.74 -2.28
CA GLY A 4 7.14 -0.85 -3.69
C GLY A 4 8.38 -1.71 -3.89
N PHE A 5 8.22 -2.82 -4.60
CA PHE A 5 9.31 -3.72 -4.97
C PHE A 5 9.77 -3.41 -6.39
N GLY A 6 11.02 -2.97 -6.53
CA GLY A 6 11.67 -2.80 -7.82
C GLY A 6 12.13 -4.14 -8.37
N VAL A 7 11.29 -4.76 -9.21
CA VAL A 7 11.56 -6.12 -9.72
C VAL A 7 12.70 -6.19 -10.74
N HIS A 8 12.98 -5.08 -11.45
CA HIS A 8 14.10 -5.01 -12.38
C HIS A 8 15.42 -4.76 -11.65
N THR A 9 16.47 -5.36 -12.14
CA THR A 9 17.83 -5.09 -11.70
C THR A 9 18.47 -4.03 -12.57
N PHE A 10 19.09 -3.04 -11.94
CA PHE A 10 19.89 -2.00 -12.60
C PHE A 10 21.36 -2.15 -12.20
N ARG A 11 22.23 -1.45 -12.92
CA ARG A 11 23.66 -1.37 -12.62
C ARG A 11 23.98 0.02 -12.10
N LEU A 12 24.66 0.12 -10.98
CA LEU A 12 25.28 1.37 -10.52
C LEU A 12 26.75 1.35 -10.88
N VAL A 13 27.22 2.45 -11.49
CA VAL A 13 28.60 2.60 -11.96
C VAL A 13 29.21 3.83 -11.30
N ASN A 14 30.37 3.66 -10.68
CA ASN A 14 31.11 4.76 -10.05
C ASN A 14 32.09 5.43 -11.03
N ALA A 15 32.76 6.50 -10.58
CA ALA A 15 33.74 7.24 -11.40
C ALA A 15 35.01 6.43 -11.73
N ALA A 16 35.25 5.29 -11.10
CA ALA A 16 36.35 4.38 -11.40
C ALA A 16 35.93 3.26 -12.36
N GLU A 17 34.70 3.35 -12.93
CA GLU A 17 34.11 2.33 -13.82
C GLU A 17 33.84 0.98 -13.11
N GLU A 18 33.83 0.98 -11.77
CA GLU A 18 33.41 -0.20 -11.01
C GLU A 18 31.90 -0.25 -10.93
N SER A 19 31.31 -1.43 -11.06
CA SER A 19 29.86 -1.61 -11.08
C SER A 19 29.37 -2.58 -10.00
N VAL A 20 28.13 -2.34 -9.57
CA VAL A 20 27.35 -3.25 -8.73
C VAL A 20 25.92 -3.35 -9.29
N LEU A 21 25.26 -4.48 -9.05
CA LEU A 21 23.87 -4.66 -9.39
C LEU A 21 22.99 -4.20 -8.23
N VAL A 22 21.82 -3.61 -8.54
CA VAL A 22 20.89 -3.13 -7.52
C VAL A 22 19.43 -3.42 -7.87
N LYS A 23 18.62 -3.65 -6.83
CA LYS A 23 17.16 -3.57 -6.88
C LYS A 23 16.68 -2.45 -5.98
N PHE A 24 15.74 -1.64 -6.48
CA PHE A 24 15.17 -0.51 -5.74
C PHE A 24 13.95 -0.94 -4.92
N HIS A 25 13.80 -0.37 -3.74
CA HIS A 25 12.67 -0.58 -2.85
C HIS A 25 12.11 0.75 -2.34
N TRP A 26 10.78 0.80 -2.16
CA TRP A 26 10.09 1.92 -1.54
C TRP A 26 9.37 1.43 -0.29
N LYS A 27 9.89 1.75 0.89
CA LYS A 27 9.31 1.35 2.16
C LYS A 27 8.51 2.50 2.79
N PRO A 28 7.20 2.33 3.03
CA PRO A 28 6.40 3.38 3.64
C PRO A 28 6.81 3.59 5.09
N LYS A 29 7.00 4.86 5.50
CA LYS A 29 7.37 5.20 6.90
C LYS A 29 6.27 4.81 7.90
N LEU A 30 5.02 4.84 7.49
CA LEU A 30 3.88 4.43 8.31
C LEU A 30 3.64 2.91 8.31
N GLY A 31 4.47 2.15 7.60
CA GLY A 31 4.34 0.69 7.47
C GLY A 31 3.29 0.23 6.46
N VAL A 32 3.27 -1.09 6.27
CA VAL A 32 2.32 -1.76 5.37
C VAL A 32 1.08 -2.14 6.17
N HIS A 33 -0.10 -1.73 5.70
CA HIS A 33 -1.37 -2.00 6.35
C HIS A 33 -2.38 -2.48 5.32
N SER A 34 -2.50 -3.80 5.19
CA SER A 34 -3.45 -4.41 4.28
C SER A 34 -4.85 -4.44 4.89
N LEU A 35 -5.87 -4.26 4.04
CA LEU A 35 -7.24 -4.62 4.39
C LEU A 35 -7.39 -6.14 4.41
N VAL A 36 -8.27 -6.66 5.25
CA VAL A 36 -8.72 -8.04 5.13
C VAL A 36 -9.64 -8.18 3.90
N TRP A 37 -9.79 -9.39 3.34
CA TRP A 37 -10.49 -9.55 2.06
C TRP A 37 -11.93 -9.03 2.07
N GLU A 38 -12.66 -9.26 3.15
CA GLU A 38 -14.03 -8.77 3.32
C GLU A 38 -14.11 -7.23 3.29
N GLU A 39 -13.19 -6.53 3.97
CA GLU A 39 -13.10 -5.07 3.91
C GLU A 39 -12.83 -4.57 2.49
N ALA A 40 -11.90 -5.22 1.78
CA ALA A 40 -11.57 -4.85 0.41
C ALA A 40 -12.78 -4.99 -0.51
N GLN A 41 -13.61 -6.03 -0.34
CA GLN A 41 -14.85 -6.21 -1.07
C GLN A 41 -15.89 -5.14 -0.75
N LEU A 42 -16.06 -4.82 0.52
CA LEU A 42 -17.00 -3.78 0.96
C LEU A 42 -16.60 -2.41 0.42
N ILE A 43 -15.34 -2.00 0.60
CA ILE A 43 -14.89 -0.67 0.19
C ILE A 43 -14.91 -0.51 -1.34
N SER A 44 -14.58 -1.54 -2.10
CA SER A 44 -14.62 -1.47 -3.56
C SER A 44 -16.02 -1.22 -4.12
N GLY A 45 -17.05 -1.68 -3.41
CA GLY A 45 -18.46 -1.43 -3.76
C GLY A 45 -19.01 -0.12 -3.24
N MET A 46 -18.54 0.36 -2.09
CA MET A 46 -19.05 1.57 -1.44
C MET A 46 -18.33 2.84 -1.90
N ASP A 47 -17.03 2.76 -2.07
CA ASP A 47 -16.17 3.89 -2.42
C ASP A 47 -14.94 3.42 -3.21
N PRO A 48 -15.06 3.23 -4.52
CA PRO A 48 -13.94 2.79 -5.35
C PRO A 48 -12.76 3.78 -5.38
N ASP A 49 -12.98 5.02 -4.94
CA ASP A 49 -11.97 6.08 -4.84
C ASP A 49 -11.37 6.23 -3.44
N PHE A 50 -11.66 5.31 -2.51
CA PHE A 50 -11.26 5.41 -1.11
C PHE A 50 -9.76 5.71 -0.93
N HIS A 51 -8.86 4.92 -1.53
CA HIS A 51 -7.42 5.13 -1.39
C HIS A 51 -6.93 6.42 -2.07
N ARG A 52 -7.55 6.81 -3.18
CA ARG A 52 -7.23 8.07 -3.88
C ARG A 52 -7.63 9.27 -3.04
N ARG A 53 -8.81 9.22 -2.42
CA ARG A 53 -9.30 10.27 -1.52
C ARG A 53 -8.46 10.37 -0.27
N ASP A 54 -8.15 9.23 0.37
CA ASP A 54 -7.30 9.17 1.56
C ASP A 54 -5.95 9.85 1.32
N LEU A 55 -5.27 9.53 0.21
CA LEU A 55 -4.02 10.17 -0.15
C LEU A 55 -4.18 11.69 -0.41
N PHE A 56 -5.24 12.09 -1.12
CA PHE A 56 -5.51 13.49 -1.41
C PHE A 56 -5.76 14.29 -0.12
N ASP A 57 -6.61 13.78 0.76
CA ASP A 57 -6.98 14.41 2.02
C ASP A 57 -5.78 14.48 2.99
N ALA A 58 -4.94 13.44 3.04
CA ALA A 58 -3.72 13.43 3.83
C ALA A 58 -2.77 14.56 3.41
N ILE A 59 -2.57 14.75 2.10
CA ILE A 59 -1.70 15.81 1.58
C ILE A 59 -2.31 17.21 1.86
N GLU A 60 -3.62 17.39 1.65
CA GLU A 60 -4.29 18.69 1.92
C GLU A 60 -4.28 19.06 3.41
N SER A 61 -4.34 18.07 4.29
CA SER A 61 -4.26 18.30 5.74
C SER A 61 -2.85 18.53 6.28
N GLY A 62 -1.81 18.34 5.44
CA GLY A 62 -0.41 18.48 5.84
C GLY A 62 0.20 17.22 6.47
N ALA A 63 -0.52 16.10 6.51
CA ALA A 63 -0.03 14.81 6.95
C ALA A 63 0.72 14.10 5.82
N PHE A 64 1.79 14.68 5.34
CA PHE A 64 2.51 14.28 4.13
C PHE A 64 3.04 12.84 4.19
N PRO A 65 2.47 11.90 3.40
CA PRO A 65 2.93 10.52 3.38
C PRO A 65 4.37 10.40 2.84
N GLN A 66 5.14 9.49 3.45
CA GLN A 66 6.56 9.33 3.14
C GLN A 66 6.93 7.88 2.85
N TRP A 67 7.84 7.71 1.87
CA TRP A 67 8.50 6.44 1.58
C TRP A 67 10.01 6.61 1.60
N GLU A 68 10.67 5.67 2.26
CA GLU A 68 12.11 5.53 2.20
C GLU A 68 12.50 4.81 0.92
N LEU A 69 13.34 5.43 0.10
CA LEU A 69 13.97 4.76 -1.03
C LEU A 69 15.18 3.99 -0.51
N GLY A 70 15.18 2.70 -0.76
CA GLY A 70 16.29 1.82 -0.44
C GLY A 70 16.78 1.03 -1.62
N ILE A 71 17.95 0.45 -1.51
CA ILE A 71 18.55 -0.46 -2.48
C ILE A 71 19.02 -1.75 -1.83
N GLN A 72 18.81 -2.86 -2.49
CA GLN A 72 19.58 -4.09 -2.28
C GLN A 72 20.76 -4.07 -3.25
N VAL A 73 21.95 -4.40 -2.77
CA VAL A 73 23.19 -4.35 -3.56
C VAL A 73 23.75 -5.75 -3.74
N PHE A 74 24.13 -6.08 -4.97
CA PHE A 74 24.67 -7.37 -5.36
C PHE A 74 25.98 -7.19 -6.15
N PRO A 75 26.90 -8.18 -6.10
CA PRO A 75 28.06 -8.22 -7.00
C PRO A 75 27.62 -8.24 -8.47
N ASP A 76 28.30 -7.48 -9.32
CA ASP A 76 28.10 -7.55 -10.77
C ASP A 76 28.92 -8.71 -11.35
N THR A 77 28.31 -9.90 -11.34
CA THR A 77 28.89 -11.14 -11.83
C THR A 77 28.49 -11.39 -13.29
N ASP A 78 29.31 -12.16 -14.01
CA ASP A 78 29.06 -12.48 -15.44
C ASP A 78 27.70 -13.19 -15.65
N ASP A 79 27.23 -13.97 -14.67
CA ASP A 79 25.98 -14.73 -14.72
C ASP A 79 24.78 -13.98 -14.12
N GLN A 80 25.03 -12.83 -13.46
CA GLN A 80 24.03 -12.00 -12.79
C GLN A 80 23.11 -12.78 -11.84
N MET A 81 23.70 -13.79 -11.18
CA MET A 81 23.05 -14.63 -10.18
C MET A 81 23.47 -14.23 -8.77
N PHE A 82 22.58 -14.40 -7.79
CA PHE A 82 22.89 -14.20 -6.37
C PHE A 82 22.23 -15.29 -5.52
N GLU A 83 23.03 -16.05 -4.80
CA GLU A 83 22.57 -17.17 -3.93
C GLU A 83 21.58 -18.11 -4.64
N GLY A 84 21.81 -18.40 -5.93
CA GLY A 84 20.94 -19.24 -6.76
C GLY A 84 19.69 -18.55 -7.31
N ILE A 85 19.52 -17.25 -7.03
CA ILE A 85 18.41 -16.43 -7.54
C ILE A 85 18.87 -15.70 -8.80
N ASP A 86 18.11 -15.82 -9.88
CA ASP A 86 18.30 -15.06 -11.12
C ASP A 86 17.87 -13.61 -10.91
N LEU A 87 18.84 -12.69 -10.85
CA LEU A 87 18.58 -11.26 -10.62
C LEU A 87 17.87 -10.60 -11.81
N LEU A 88 17.91 -11.20 -12.99
CA LEU A 88 17.25 -10.67 -14.19
C LEU A 88 15.81 -11.18 -14.34
N ASP A 89 15.39 -12.17 -13.55
CA ASP A 89 14.03 -12.65 -13.56
C ASP A 89 13.12 -11.72 -12.72
N PRO A 90 12.22 -10.92 -13.35
CA PRO A 90 11.37 -9.99 -12.63
C PRO A 90 10.29 -10.67 -11.78
N THR A 91 10.15 -11.99 -11.88
CA THR A 91 9.24 -12.78 -11.03
C THR A 91 9.88 -13.23 -9.72
N LYS A 92 11.17 -12.96 -9.54
CA LYS A 92 11.92 -13.36 -8.36
C LYS A 92 12.28 -12.13 -7.51
N ILE A 93 12.07 -12.24 -6.19
CA ILE A 93 12.58 -11.29 -5.21
C ILE A 93 13.76 -11.91 -4.46
N VAL A 94 14.63 -11.07 -3.94
CA VAL A 94 15.70 -11.49 -3.02
C VAL A 94 15.27 -11.17 -1.60
N PRO A 95 15.19 -12.17 -0.70
CA PRO A 95 14.88 -11.93 0.71
C PRO A 95 15.84 -10.92 1.36
N GLU A 96 15.33 -10.05 2.22
CA GLU A 96 16.15 -9.04 2.90
C GLU A 96 17.17 -9.66 3.84
N GLU A 97 16.91 -10.85 4.32
CA GLU A 97 17.82 -11.63 5.15
C GLU A 97 19.12 -12.03 4.41
N LEU A 98 19.05 -12.16 3.07
CA LEU A 98 20.21 -12.42 2.22
C LEU A 98 20.91 -11.15 1.78
N SER A 99 20.16 -10.10 1.48
CA SER A 99 20.68 -8.79 1.08
C SER A 99 19.79 -7.68 1.66
N PRO A 100 20.17 -7.08 2.81
CA PRO A 100 19.38 -6.05 3.45
C PRO A 100 19.16 -4.82 2.57
N VAL A 101 17.96 -4.24 2.64
CA VAL A 101 17.64 -2.98 1.97
C VAL A 101 18.36 -1.83 2.69
N GLN A 102 19.23 -1.14 1.97
CA GLN A 102 19.99 0.01 2.47
C GLN A 102 19.26 1.31 2.12
N PRO A 103 18.86 2.15 3.08
CA PRO A 103 18.17 3.39 2.81
C PRO A 103 19.11 4.41 2.16
N ILE A 104 18.67 5.05 1.08
CA ILE A 104 19.45 6.05 0.33
C ILE A 104 18.72 7.38 0.14
N GLY A 105 17.41 7.44 0.42
CA GLY A 105 16.63 8.65 0.25
C GLY A 105 15.25 8.58 0.86
N LEU A 106 14.56 9.71 0.85
CA LEU A 106 13.20 9.87 1.36
C LEU A 106 12.34 10.59 0.32
N MET A 107 11.23 9.97 -0.05
CA MET A 107 10.19 10.60 -0.87
C MET A 107 9.08 11.11 0.05
N THR A 108 8.71 12.37 -0.09
CA THR A 108 7.59 12.98 0.63
C THR A 108 6.57 13.49 -0.38
N LEU A 109 5.32 13.05 -0.26
CA LEU A 109 4.22 13.56 -1.07
C LEU A 109 3.58 14.76 -0.35
N ASN A 110 3.91 15.98 -0.81
CA ASN A 110 3.58 17.22 -0.12
C ASN A 110 2.77 18.23 -0.95
N ALA A 111 2.30 17.83 -2.11
CA ALA A 111 1.43 18.65 -2.94
C ALA A 111 0.52 17.81 -3.81
N ASN A 112 -0.75 18.15 -3.84
CA ASN A 112 -1.70 17.59 -4.80
C ASN A 112 -1.61 18.30 -6.15
N THR A 113 -2.08 17.63 -7.20
CA THR A 113 -2.19 18.22 -8.54
C THR A 113 -3.22 19.33 -8.55
N LYS A 114 -2.93 20.43 -9.28
CA LYS A 114 -3.88 21.53 -9.52
C LYS A 114 -4.65 21.34 -10.83
N ASN A 115 -4.03 20.73 -11.80
CA ASN A 115 -4.63 20.37 -13.07
C ASN A 115 -4.25 18.92 -13.40
N TYR A 116 -5.18 18.01 -13.21
CA TYR A 116 -4.94 16.59 -13.35
C TYR A 116 -4.49 16.18 -14.76
N PHE A 117 -5.05 16.83 -15.80
CA PHE A 117 -4.62 16.59 -17.18
C PHE A 117 -3.16 16.97 -17.41
N ALA A 118 -2.79 18.20 -17.06
CA ALA A 118 -1.48 18.74 -17.31
C ALA A 118 -0.36 18.07 -16.48
N GLU A 119 -0.68 17.68 -15.23
CA GLU A 119 0.30 17.26 -14.23
C GLU A 119 0.32 15.73 -14.01
N THR A 120 -0.70 15.00 -14.51
CA THR A 120 -0.80 13.54 -14.33
C THR A 120 -1.04 12.80 -15.65
N GLU A 121 -2.05 13.17 -16.43
CA GLU A 121 -2.39 12.44 -17.67
C GLU A 121 -1.32 12.57 -18.74
N GLN A 122 -0.59 13.69 -18.79
CA GLN A 122 0.49 13.92 -19.74
C GLN A 122 1.87 13.44 -19.28
N VAL A 123 1.96 12.83 -18.09
CA VAL A 123 3.22 12.26 -17.59
C VAL A 123 3.69 11.12 -18.49
N ALA A 124 4.98 11.13 -18.81
CA ALA A 124 5.64 10.15 -19.66
C ALA A 124 6.74 9.42 -18.89
N PHE A 125 6.36 8.49 -18.01
CA PHE A 125 7.33 7.61 -17.36
C PHE A 125 7.99 6.66 -18.35
N HIS A 126 9.31 6.47 -18.20
CA HIS A 126 10.08 5.56 -19.04
C HIS A 126 11.23 4.96 -18.23
N PRO A 127 11.42 3.62 -18.24
CA PRO A 127 12.45 2.98 -17.42
C PRO A 127 13.88 3.32 -17.85
N GLY A 128 14.06 3.89 -19.04
CA GLY A 128 15.35 4.39 -19.55
C GLY A 128 15.62 5.86 -19.21
N HIS A 129 14.75 6.57 -18.50
CA HIS A 129 15.03 7.93 -18.02
C HIS A 129 15.92 7.85 -16.78
N LEU A 130 17.15 7.48 -16.99
CA LEU A 130 18.17 7.26 -15.97
C LEU A 130 19.05 8.49 -15.82
N VAL A 131 19.66 8.63 -14.65
CA VAL A 131 20.70 9.65 -14.40
C VAL A 131 22.09 9.04 -14.60
N PRO A 132 23.13 9.83 -14.85
CA PRO A 132 24.50 9.33 -14.97
C PRO A 132 24.89 8.46 -13.76
N GLY A 133 25.52 7.34 -14.02
CA GLY A 133 25.90 6.35 -13.02
C GLY A 133 24.86 5.26 -12.77
N ILE A 134 23.69 5.32 -13.40
CA ILE A 134 22.72 4.23 -13.43
C ILE A 134 22.61 3.69 -14.84
N ASP A 135 22.79 2.38 -15.01
CA ASP A 135 22.69 1.70 -16.30
C ASP A 135 21.73 0.51 -16.24
N VAL A 136 21.28 0.05 -17.38
CA VAL A 136 20.42 -1.12 -17.52
C VAL A 136 21.23 -2.41 -17.44
N THR A 137 20.54 -3.52 -17.24
CA THR A 137 21.08 -4.87 -17.27
C THR A 137 20.56 -5.64 -18.49
N ASP A 138 20.96 -6.90 -18.62
CA ASP A 138 20.50 -7.79 -19.70
C ASP A 138 19.08 -8.36 -19.43
N ASP A 139 18.33 -7.81 -18.48
CA ASP A 139 16.94 -8.18 -18.21
C ASP A 139 16.09 -8.03 -19.49
N PRO A 140 15.57 -9.14 -20.05
CA PRO A 140 14.85 -9.10 -21.32
C PRO A 140 13.50 -8.38 -21.23
N LEU A 141 12.85 -8.40 -20.05
CA LEU A 141 11.62 -7.65 -19.85
C LEU A 141 11.91 -6.15 -19.75
N LEU A 142 12.96 -5.76 -19.04
CA LEU A 142 13.41 -4.37 -19.00
C LEU A 142 13.74 -3.85 -20.41
N ALA A 143 14.50 -4.62 -21.20
CA ALA A 143 14.81 -4.28 -22.58
C ALA A 143 13.53 -4.09 -23.44
N GLY A 144 12.54 -4.96 -23.28
CA GLY A 144 11.24 -4.82 -23.94
C GLY A 144 10.47 -3.58 -23.50
N ARG A 145 10.57 -3.21 -22.22
CA ARG A 145 9.94 -2.01 -21.67
C ARG A 145 10.58 -0.72 -22.18
N LEU A 146 11.89 -0.70 -22.41
CA LEU A 146 12.57 0.45 -23.02
C LEU A 146 11.95 0.81 -24.38
N PHE A 147 11.65 -0.21 -25.19
CA PHE A 147 10.97 -0.01 -26.47
C PHE A 147 9.49 0.35 -26.30
N SER A 148 8.76 -0.43 -25.49
CA SER A 148 7.31 -0.32 -25.40
C SER A 148 6.84 1.01 -24.80
N TYR A 149 7.56 1.56 -23.81
CA TYR A 149 7.20 2.85 -23.21
C TYR A 149 7.51 4.01 -24.17
N LEU A 150 8.56 3.92 -24.99
CA LEU A 150 8.83 4.91 -26.00
C LEU A 150 7.71 4.94 -27.06
N ASP A 151 7.33 3.79 -27.57
CA ASP A 151 6.26 3.65 -28.57
C ASP A 151 4.91 4.18 -28.03
N THR A 152 4.54 3.77 -26.81
CA THR A 152 3.28 4.21 -26.22
C THR A 152 3.23 5.72 -25.96
N GLN A 153 4.34 6.36 -25.56
CA GLN A 153 4.37 7.80 -25.31
C GLN A 153 4.23 8.59 -26.62
N ILE A 154 4.85 8.14 -27.71
CA ILE A 154 4.68 8.75 -29.03
C ILE A 154 3.21 8.70 -29.45
N SER A 155 2.55 7.55 -29.29
CA SER A 155 1.15 7.37 -29.66
C SER A 155 0.20 8.14 -28.73
N ARG A 156 0.39 8.04 -27.41
CA ARG A 156 -0.50 8.64 -26.41
C ARG A 156 -0.41 10.16 -26.35
N LEU A 157 0.79 10.72 -26.48
CA LEU A 157 1.05 12.15 -26.35
C LEU A 157 1.16 12.87 -27.70
N GLY A 158 1.03 12.14 -28.80
CA GLY A 158 0.87 12.71 -30.14
C GLY A 158 2.15 13.15 -30.86
N GLY A 159 3.34 12.80 -30.35
CA GLY A 159 4.57 13.16 -31.03
C GLY A 159 5.85 12.75 -30.29
N PRO A 160 6.99 12.80 -30.98
CA PRO A 160 8.27 12.34 -30.45
C PRO A 160 8.89 13.26 -29.39
N ASN A 161 8.41 14.50 -29.27
CA ASN A 161 8.96 15.49 -28.33
C ASN A 161 8.14 15.59 -27.05
N PHE A 162 7.58 14.48 -26.57
CA PHE A 162 6.81 14.43 -25.30
C PHE A 162 7.66 14.85 -24.10
N GLY A 163 8.98 14.74 -24.14
CA GLY A 163 9.89 15.26 -23.12
C GLY A 163 9.90 16.78 -22.97
N GLN A 164 9.32 17.54 -23.92
CA GLN A 164 9.18 18.99 -23.85
C GLN A 164 7.86 19.44 -23.20
N ILE A 165 6.89 18.54 -23.01
CA ILE A 165 5.69 18.82 -22.24
C ILE A 165 6.14 19.20 -20.82
N PRO A 166 5.61 20.27 -20.21
CA PRO A 166 6.14 20.84 -18.97
C PRO A 166 6.36 19.83 -17.83
N ILE A 167 5.43 18.88 -17.64
CA ILE A 167 5.52 17.88 -16.59
C ILE A 167 6.65 16.86 -16.82
N ASN A 168 7.07 16.68 -18.07
CA ASN A 168 8.09 15.69 -18.46
C ASN A 168 9.50 16.29 -18.58
N ARG A 169 9.61 17.61 -18.49
CA ARG A 169 10.92 18.26 -18.62
C ARG A 169 11.83 17.90 -17.46
N PRO A 170 13.07 17.50 -17.72
CA PRO A 170 14.05 17.31 -16.67
C PRO A 170 14.36 18.65 -15.97
N HIS A 171 14.47 18.62 -14.65
CA HIS A 171 14.90 19.77 -13.85
C HIS A 171 16.42 19.90 -13.81
N ALA A 172 17.12 18.78 -13.92
CA ALA A 172 18.57 18.76 -14.05
C ALA A 172 18.99 19.06 -15.49
N PRO A 173 20.18 19.65 -15.73
CA PRO A 173 20.74 19.78 -17.07
C PRO A 173 20.85 18.42 -17.75
N VAL A 174 20.41 18.35 -19.01
CA VAL A 174 20.60 17.17 -19.86
C VAL A 174 21.77 17.45 -20.80
N ASN A 175 22.79 16.62 -20.74
CA ASN A 175 23.98 16.74 -21.55
C ASN A 175 24.14 15.48 -22.42
N ASP A 176 23.32 15.38 -23.47
CA ASP A 176 23.30 14.26 -24.43
C ASP A 176 24.10 14.54 -25.70
N MET A 177 24.88 15.62 -25.69
CA MET A 177 25.64 16.14 -26.83
C MET A 177 24.80 16.50 -28.10
N LEU A 178 23.49 16.37 -28.01
CA LEU A 178 22.52 16.71 -29.04
C LEU A 178 21.88 18.07 -28.77
N ARG A 179 21.45 18.75 -29.83
CA ARG A 179 20.79 20.05 -29.69
C ARG A 179 19.45 20.11 -30.39
N ASP A 180 19.27 19.33 -31.41
CA ASP A 180 18.05 19.24 -32.19
C ASP A 180 17.81 17.79 -32.63
N GLY A 181 16.56 17.49 -32.91
CA GLY A 181 16.12 16.15 -33.28
C GLY A 181 14.93 15.66 -32.48
N MET A 182 14.54 14.41 -32.69
CA MET A 182 13.47 13.74 -31.95
C MET A 182 13.90 13.46 -30.53
N HIS A 183 12.92 13.48 -29.61
CA HIS A 183 13.11 13.25 -28.15
C HIS A 183 13.96 14.32 -27.45
N GLN A 184 14.06 15.49 -28.04
CA GLN A 184 14.77 16.61 -27.44
C GLN A 184 14.13 17.00 -26.12
N SER A 185 14.95 17.11 -25.06
CA SER A 185 14.51 17.37 -23.69
C SER A 185 14.72 18.81 -23.22
N ALA A 186 15.54 19.60 -23.94
CA ALA A 186 15.90 20.97 -23.56
C ALA A 186 15.95 21.92 -24.76
N VAL A 187 15.91 23.22 -24.47
CA VAL A 187 16.15 24.27 -25.48
C VAL A 187 17.60 24.68 -25.37
N HIS A 188 18.39 24.28 -26.36
CA HIS A 188 19.81 24.62 -26.43
C HIS A 188 20.04 25.92 -27.20
N THR A 189 21.08 26.65 -26.81
CA THR A 189 21.52 27.87 -27.51
C THR A 189 22.75 27.60 -28.36
N GLY A 190 22.98 28.45 -29.37
CA GLY A 190 24.16 28.36 -30.29
C GLY A 190 23.79 27.91 -31.67
N VAL A 191 24.78 27.83 -32.57
CA VAL A 191 24.60 27.58 -33.99
C VAL A 191 24.91 26.14 -34.44
N ALA A 192 25.62 25.39 -33.63
CA ALA A 192 25.97 24.00 -33.94
C ALA A 192 24.94 23.02 -33.37
N PRO A 193 24.63 21.89 -34.07
CA PRO A 193 23.63 20.90 -33.63
C PRO A 193 24.13 19.96 -32.54
N TYR A 194 25.34 20.16 -32.04
CA TYR A 194 25.95 19.37 -30.94
C TYR A 194 26.82 20.25 -30.04
N HIS A 195 27.04 19.77 -28.83
CA HIS A 195 27.90 20.40 -27.84
C HIS A 195 28.63 19.29 -27.04
N PRO A 196 29.94 19.45 -26.76
CA PRO A 196 30.83 20.55 -27.09
C PRO A 196 31.23 20.61 -28.57
N ASN A 197 31.65 21.76 -29.02
CA ASN A 197 32.10 21.98 -30.43
C ASN A 197 33.22 23.04 -30.49
N SER A 198 33.78 23.26 -31.64
CA SER A 198 34.94 24.18 -31.81
C SER A 198 34.65 25.62 -31.41
N LEU A 199 33.41 26.03 -31.32
CA LEU A 199 32.98 27.37 -30.91
C LEU A 199 32.68 27.46 -29.40
N ASP A 200 32.34 26.32 -28.79
CA ASP A 200 31.95 26.25 -27.40
C ASP A 200 32.24 24.85 -26.83
N GLY A 201 33.01 24.79 -25.74
CA GLY A 201 33.40 23.57 -25.06
C GLY A 201 34.47 22.70 -25.71
N GLY A 202 34.95 23.04 -26.92
CA GLY A 202 36.05 22.36 -27.58
C GLY A 202 35.67 21.14 -28.41
N CYS A 203 36.61 20.23 -28.63
CA CYS A 203 36.40 19.03 -29.43
C CYS A 203 35.62 17.96 -28.62
N PRO A 204 34.50 17.41 -29.14
CA PRO A 204 33.75 16.36 -28.44
C PRO A 204 34.57 15.12 -28.11
N PHE A 205 35.52 14.76 -28.96
CA PHE A 205 36.42 13.62 -28.73
C PHE A 205 37.43 13.84 -27.59
N LEU A 206 37.80 15.11 -27.35
CA LEU A 206 38.73 15.47 -26.28
C LEU A 206 38.02 15.98 -25.02
N ALA A 207 36.69 16.06 -25.04
CA ALA A 207 35.91 16.47 -23.90
C ALA A 207 36.13 15.50 -22.74
N GLY A 208 36.38 16.03 -21.55
CA GLY A 208 36.47 15.23 -20.34
C GLY A 208 35.12 14.63 -19.95
N ALA A 209 35.13 13.72 -19.00
CA ALA A 209 33.93 13.05 -18.49
C ALA A 209 32.88 14.03 -17.93
N ASP A 210 33.31 15.18 -17.44
CA ASP A 210 32.45 16.27 -16.96
C ASP A 210 31.69 16.98 -18.07
N MET A 211 32.13 16.83 -19.33
CA MET A 211 31.51 17.39 -20.53
C MET A 211 30.72 16.34 -21.31
N SER A 212 30.81 15.08 -20.95
CA SER A 212 30.17 13.95 -21.65
C SER A 212 28.83 13.61 -21.00
N ALA A 213 27.83 13.39 -21.85
CA ALA A 213 26.53 12.85 -21.42
C ALA A 213 26.58 11.36 -21.08
N PHE A 214 27.53 10.65 -21.65
CA PHE A 214 27.63 9.21 -21.55
C PHE A 214 28.93 8.82 -20.84
N ILE A 215 28.77 8.04 -19.77
CA ILE A 215 29.87 7.26 -19.20
C ILE A 215 29.71 5.88 -19.82
N GLU A 216 30.54 5.56 -20.82
CA GLU A 216 30.57 4.23 -21.43
C GLU A 216 31.33 3.31 -20.47
N THR A 217 30.60 2.46 -19.76
CA THR A 217 31.22 1.38 -19.00
C THR A 217 31.29 0.15 -19.87
N PRO A 218 32.49 -0.42 -20.08
CA PRO A 218 32.63 -1.64 -20.85
C PRO A 218 31.84 -2.78 -20.19
N VAL A 219 30.82 -3.27 -20.89
CA VAL A 219 30.04 -4.43 -20.47
C VAL A 219 30.53 -5.64 -21.22
N LYS A 220 30.90 -6.68 -20.51
CA LYS A 220 31.31 -7.96 -21.09
C LYS A 220 30.10 -8.63 -21.74
N VAL A 221 30.13 -8.79 -23.04
CA VAL A 221 29.13 -9.54 -23.80
C VAL A 221 29.64 -10.98 -23.95
N PRO A 222 29.02 -11.97 -23.29
CA PRO A 222 29.43 -13.35 -23.46
C PRO A 222 29.22 -13.80 -24.92
N ALA A 223 30.13 -14.63 -25.42
CA ALA A 223 30.00 -15.23 -26.74
C ALA A 223 28.88 -16.28 -26.68
N ALA A 224 27.69 -15.93 -27.10
CA ALA A 224 26.51 -16.79 -27.11
C ALA A 224 25.74 -16.65 -28.43
N SER A 225 24.91 -17.64 -28.74
CA SER A 225 23.96 -17.55 -29.83
C SER A 225 22.79 -16.67 -29.43
N LYS A 226 22.36 -15.79 -30.34
CA LYS A 226 21.12 -15.02 -30.14
C LYS A 226 19.92 -15.94 -30.36
N VAL A 227 19.26 -16.34 -29.29
CA VAL A 227 18.10 -17.23 -29.31
C VAL A 227 16.88 -16.52 -28.72
N ARG A 228 15.69 -17.04 -29.02
CA ARG A 228 14.44 -16.63 -28.39
C ARG A 228 13.96 -17.80 -27.53
N GLU A 229 14.37 -17.81 -26.29
CA GLU A 229 13.92 -18.78 -25.30
C GLU A 229 13.69 -18.09 -23.95
N ALA A 230 12.86 -18.68 -23.09
CA ALA A 230 12.70 -18.22 -21.73
C ALA A 230 13.94 -18.61 -20.89
N PRO A 231 14.37 -17.79 -19.92
CA PRO A 231 15.40 -18.18 -18.98
C PRO A 231 14.97 -19.42 -18.18
N ALA A 232 15.94 -20.20 -17.71
CA ALA A 232 15.66 -21.44 -16.95
C ALA A 232 14.82 -21.18 -15.69
N SER A 233 15.05 -20.04 -15.02
CA SER A 233 14.29 -19.60 -13.84
C SER A 233 12.80 -19.38 -14.11
N PHE A 234 12.41 -19.06 -15.36
CA PHE A 234 11.03 -18.82 -15.73
C PHE A 234 10.14 -20.08 -15.61
N SER A 235 10.69 -21.28 -15.68
CA SER A 235 9.93 -22.52 -15.47
C SER A 235 9.62 -22.80 -14.00
N ASP A 236 10.26 -22.10 -13.07
CA ASP A 236 9.94 -22.13 -11.65
C ASP A 236 8.80 -21.15 -11.33
N HIS A 237 7.58 -21.68 -11.28
CA HIS A 237 6.37 -20.90 -11.00
C HIS A 237 5.96 -20.93 -9.52
N PHE A 238 6.56 -21.78 -8.69
CA PHE A 238 6.03 -22.10 -7.37
C PHE A 238 6.93 -21.72 -6.20
N SER A 239 8.25 -21.54 -6.42
CA SER A 239 9.18 -21.23 -5.33
C SER A 239 8.85 -19.88 -4.63
N GLN A 240 8.53 -18.83 -5.39
CA GLN A 240 8.20 -17.51 -4.84
C GLN A 240 6.87 -17.49 -4.08
N PRO A 241 5.75 -18.03 -4.62
CA PRO A 241 4.51 -18.17 -3.85
C PRO A 241 4.69 -19.01 -2.58
N ARG A 242 5.53 -20.07 -2.64
CA ARG A 242 5.83 -20.87 -1.47
C ARG A 242 6.67 -20.10 -0.45
N LEU A 243 7.69 -19.35 -0.87
CA LEU A 243 8.45 -18.45 -0.01
C LEU A 243 7.49 -17.51 0.73
N PHE A 244 6.57 -16.87 0.01
CA PHE A 244 5.58 -15.97 0.59
C PHE A 244 4.70 -16.71 1.62
N TRP A 245 4.13 -17.86 1.27
CA TRP A 245 3.31 -18.65 2.18
C TRP A 245 4.05 -19.04 3.47
N LEU A 246 5.29 -19.52 3.35
CA LEU A 246 6.10 -19.93 4.50
C LEU A 246 6.52 -18.74 5.37
N SER A 247 6.61 -17.55 4.80
CA SER A 247 6.97 -16.31 5.51
C SER A 247 5.81 -15.70 6.30
N MET A 248 4.57 -16.09 5.97
CA MET A 248 3.37 -15.56 6.60
C MET A 248 3.11 -16.20 7.97
N THR A 249 2.63 -15.39 8.91
CA THR A 249 2.12 -15.84 10.23
C THR A 249 0.80 -16.58 10.09
N PRO A 250 0.36 -17.36 11.11
CA PRO A 250 -0.91 -18.06 11.06
C PRO A 250 -2.11 -17.18 10.67
N PRO A 251 -2.31 -15.97 11.26
CA PRO A 251 -3.41 -15.08 10.86
C PRO A 251 -3.35 -14.67 9.39
N GLU A 252 -2.16 -14.36 8.87
CA GLU A 252 -1.98 -13.98 7.47
C GLU A 252 -2.31 -15.15 6.53
N ARG A 253 -1.91 -16.38 6.89
CA ARG A 253 -2.26 -17.60 6.14
C ARG A 253 -3.76 -17.84 6.11
N GLU A 254 -4.45 -17.66 7.24
CA GLU A 254 -5.91 -17.77 7.29
C GLU A 254 -6.60 -16.76 6.38
N HIS A 255 -6.12 -15.51 6.32
CA HIS A 255 -6.65 -14.52 5.40
C HIS A 255 -6.47 -14.94 3.92
N ILE A 256 -5.34 -15.56 3.57
CA ILE A 256 -5.09 -16.09 2.24
C ILE A 256 -6.08 -17.21 1.92
N VAL A 257 -6.27 -18.16 2.84
CA VAL A 257 -7.22 -19.27 2.68
C VAL A 257 -8.65 -18.77 2.54
N ALA A 258 -9.05 -17.83 3.41
CA ALA A 258 -10.39 -17.24 3.37
C ALA A 258 -10.66 -16.53 2.04
N ALA A 259 -9.67 -15.75 1.52
CA ALA A 259 -9.77 -15.05 0.25
C ALA A 259 -9.93 -16.03 -0.93
N TYR A 260 -9.10 -17.08 -1.02
CA TYR A 260 -9.24 -18.10 -2.07
C TYR A 260 -10.57 -18.83 -1.99
N THR A 261 -10.99 -19.23 -0.80
CA THR A 261 -12.26 -19.92 -0.58
C THR A 261 -13.44 -19.06 -1.01
N PHE A 262 -13.45 -17.79 -0.60
CA PHE A 262 -14.50 -16.85 -0.93
C PHE A 262 -14.61 -16.62 -2.45
N GLU A 263 -13.50 -16.38 -3.13
CA GLU A 263 -13.51 -16.10 -4.56
C GLU A 263 -13.82 -17.35 -5.40
N LEU A 264 -13.25 -18.49 -5.04
CA LEU A 264 -13.52 -19.74 -5.78
C LEU A 264 -14.95 -20.24 -5.58
N ASN A 265 -15.59 -19.98 -4.43
CA ASN A 265 -17.00 -20.33 -4.23
C ASN A 265 -17.95 -19.58 -5.18
N LYS A 266 -17.55 -18.42 -5.70
CA LYS A 266 -18.33 -17.69 -6.73
C LYS A 266 -18.22 -18.30 -8.13
N CYS A 267 -17.23 -19.16 -8.39
CA CYS A 267 -17.05 -19.81 -9.68
C CYS A 267 -18.09 -20.91 -9.85
N TYR A 268 -18.86 -20.88 -10.95
CA TYR A 268 -19.85 -21.91 -11.25
C TYR A 268 -19.19 -23.21 -11.75
N GLU A 269 -18.13 -23.06 -12.56
CA GLU A 269 -17.43 -24.20 -13.18
C GLU A 269 -16.51 -24.90 -12.19
N GLN A 270 -16.82 -26.15 -11.85
CA GLN A 270 -16.02 -26.94 -10.92
C GLN A 270 -14.58 -27.13 -11.42
N ALA A 271 -14.39 -27.30 -12.73
CA ALA A 271 -13.09 -27.46 -13.35
C ALA A 271 -12.12 -26.28 -13.07
N ILE A 272 -12.64 -25.05 -12.83
CA ILE A 272 -11.82 -23.90 -12.44
C ILE A 272 -11.30 -24.10 -11.02
N LYS A 273 -12.19 -24.52 -10.10
CA LYS A 273 -11.83 -24.80 -8.71
C LYS A 273 -10.76 -25.90 -8.61
N GLU A 274 -10.97 -27.02 -9.32
CA GLU A 274 -10.05 -28.15 -9.34
C GLU A 274 -8.66 -27.78 -9.89
N ARG A 275 -8.61 -26.99 -10.98
CA ARG A 275 -7.35 -26.51 -11.55
C ARG A 275 -6.62 -25.56 -10.61
N THR A 276 -7.35 -24.67 -9.93
CA THR A 276 -6.76 -23.78 -8.94
C THR A 276 -6.24 -24.56 -7.74
N LEU A 277 -6.98 -25.57 -7.25
CA LEU A 277 -6.48 -26.44 -6.18
C LEU A 277 -5.20 -27.17 -6.59
N GLN A 278 -5.08 -27.61 -7.85
CA GLN A 278 -3.84 -28.21 -8.34
C GLN A 278 -2.67 -27.24 -8.34
N VAL A 279 -2.91 -25.96 -8.69
CA VAL A 279 -1.87 -24.90 -8.58
C VAL A 279 -1.50 -24.68 -7.13
N LEU A 280 -2.47 -24.61 -6.21
CA LEU A 280 -2.22 -24.44 -4.78
C LEU A 280 -1.45 -25.63 -4.18
N ALA A 281 -1.76 -26.87 -4.63
CA ALA A 281 -1.04 -28.07 -4.19
C ALA A 281 0.45 -28.02 -4.59
N ASN A 282 0.77 -27.43 -5.73
CA ASN A 282 2.15 -27.23 -6.17
C ASN A 282 2.88 -26.11 -5.41
N ILE A 283 2.15 -25.23 -4.75
CA ILE A 283 2.70 -24.19 -3.86
C ILE A 283 2.92 -24.78 -2.47
N ASP A 284 1.85 -25.27 -1.83
CA ASP A 284 1.88 -25.80 -0.48
C ASP A 284 0.71 -26.76 -0.21
N THR A 285 1.01 -27.89 0.46
CA THR A 285 0.00 -28.91 0.76
C THR A 285 -1.04 -28.40 1.75
N GLU A 286 -0.61 -27.70 2.82
CA GLU A 286 -1.50 -27.16 3.85
C GLU A 286 -2.44 -26.10 3.27
N LEU A 287 -1.91 -25.17 2.46
CA LEU A 287 -2.72 -24.17 1.73
C LEU A 287 -3.80 -24.85 0.88
N CYS A 288 -3.42 -25.85 0.10
CA CYS A 288 -4.36 -26.59 -0.75
C CYS A 288 -5.45 -27.30 0.06
N GLU A 289 -5.08 -28.00 1.13
CA GLU A 289 -6.00 -28.76 1.97
C GLU A 289 -7.03 -27.85 2.66
N GLN A 290 -6.58 -26.70 3.18
CA GLN A 290 -7.46 -25.73 3.83
C GLN A 290 -8.46 -25.11 2.85
N VAL A 291 -8.01 -24.69 1.67
CA VAL A 291 -8.89 -24.13 0.63
C VAL A 291 -9.85 -25.20 0.09
N ALA A 292 -9.38 -26.42 -0.16
CA ALA A 292 -10.21 -27.54 -0.60
C ALA A 292 -11.31 -27.85 0.41
N THR A 293 -10.99 -27.83 1.71
CA THR A 293 -11.97 -28.01 2.80
C THR A 293 -13.04 -26.93 2.75
N GLY A 294 -12.64 -25.66 2.59
CA GLY A 294 -13.58 -24.53 2.47
C GLY A 294 -14.48 -24.59 1.22
N LEU A 295 -14.03 -25.30 0.18
CA LEU A 295 -14.80 -25.52 -1.06
C LEU A 295 -15.64 -26.81 -1.02
N GLY A 296 -15.44 -27.68 -0.03
CA GLY A 296 -16.08 -29.01 0.02
C GLY A 296 -15.58 -29.95 -1.07
N LEU A 297 -14.33 -29.78 -1.53
CA LEU A 297 -13.70 -30.58 -2.59
C LEU A 297 -12.51 -31.38 -2.05
N PRO A 298 -12.14 -32.51 -2.70
CA PRO A 298 -10.93 -33.21 -2.33
C PRO A 298 -9.68 -32.41 -2.71
N ALA A 299 -8.69 -32.39 -1.83
CA ALA A 299 -7.39 -31.80 -2.12
C ALA A 299 -6.58 -32.70 -3.06
N PRO A 300 -6.09 -32.22 -4.20
CA PRO A 300 -5.20 -32.98 -5.05
C PRO A 300 -3.78 -33.02 -4.43
N THR A 301 -3.00 -34.03 -4.84
CA THR A 301 -1.58 -34.07 -4.52
C THR A 301 -0.77 -33.18 -5.47
N SER A 302 0.34 -32.63 -5.00
CA SER A 302 1.27 -31.87 -5.85
C SER A 302 1.78 -32.74 -7.01
N THR A 303 1.88 -32.14 -8.19
CA THR A 303 2.52 -32.74 -9.37
C THR A 303 3.96 -32.30 -9.56
N GLU A 304 4.41 -31.34 -8.77
CA GLU A 304 5.75 -30.78 -8.78
C GLU A 304 6.45 -31.01 -7.44
N PRO A 305 7.77 -31.16 -7.40
CA PRO A 305 8.51 -31.13 -6.15
C PRO A 305 8.32 -29.79 -5.44
N LEU A 306 7.92 -29.83 -4.18
CA LEU A 306 7.77 -28.60 -3.40
C LEU A 306 9.16 -28.00 -3.11
N ALA A 307 9.34 -26.72 -3.47
CA ALA A 307 10.53 -25.97 -3.08
C ALA A 307 10.60 -25.84 -1.54
N SER A 308 11.78 -25.63 -1.00
CA SER A 308 11.97 -25.44 0.45
C SER A 308 12.82 -24.20 0.72
N PRO A 309 12.33 -23.00 0.34
CA PRO A 309 13.02 -21.76 0.65
C PRO A 309 12.96 -21.49 2.17
N ASP A 310 13.98 -20.80 2.68
CA ASP A 310 13.94 -20.28 4.04
C ASP A 310 12.87 -19.16 4.11
N PRO A 311 12.03 -19.12 5.16
CA PRO A 311 11.08 -18.04 5.35
C PRO A 311 11.78 -16.68 5.46
N SER A 312 11.15 -15.64 4.92
CA SER A 312 11.59 -14.24 5.04
C SER A 312 10.61 -13.45 5.91
N PRO A 313 10.89 -13.26 7.22
CA PRO A 313 10.04 -12.49 8.11
C PRO A 313 9.80 -11.04 7.64
N ALA A 314 10.72 -10.48 6.85
CA ALA A 314 10.56 -9.16 6.26
C ALA A 314 9.36 -9.04 5.30
N LEU A 315 8.79 -10.16 4.81
CA LEU A 315 7.58 -10.18 3.99
C LEU A 315 6.29 -10.11 4.82
N SER A 316 6.33 -10.41 6.12
CA SER A 316 5.19 -10.33 7.00
C SER A 316 4.91 -8.88 7.43
N GLN A 317 3.64 -8.50 7.55
CA GLN A 317 3.25 -7.22 8.13
C GLN A 317 3.16 -7.26 9.67
N MET A 318 3.41 -8.41 10.28
CA MET A 318 3.41 -8.59 11.73
C MET A 318 4.82 -8.45 12.32
N GLY A 319 4.88 -8.17 13.63
CA GLY A 319 6.15 -8.11 14.39
C GLY A 319 6.84 -6.75 14.37
N GLY A 320 6.31 -5.74 13.69
CA GLY A 320 6.75 -4.36 13.76
C GLY A 320 5.88 -3.51 14.68
N THR A 321 6.37 -2.32 15.04
CA THR A 321 5.58 -1.27 15.68
C THR A 321 5.57 -0.05 14.76
N TRP A 322 4.38 0.41 14.42
CA TRP A 322 4.17 1.45 13.45
C TRP A 322 3.67 2.74 14.09
N PRO A 323 4.03 3.92 13.56
CA PRO A 323 3.52 5.18 14.08
C PRO A 323 1.99 5.28 13.89
N PRO A 324 1.29 5.97 14.80
CA PRO A 324 -0.15 6.18 14.69
C PRO A 324 -0.54 7.28 13.69
N ASP A 325 0.42 8.06 13.20
CA ASP A 325 0.18 9.21 12.35
C ASP A 325 -0.72 8.88 11.14
N GLY A 326 -1.67 9.74 10.84
CA GLY A 326 -2.58 9.60 9.71
C GLY A 326 -3.67 8.54 9.88
N ARG A 327 -3.71 7.79 10.99
CA ARG A 327 -4.78 6.82 11.26
C ARG A 327 -6.11 7.52 11.50
N VAL A 328 -7.19 6.96 10.98
CA VAL A 328 -8.54 7.54 11.08
C VAL A 328 -9.31 6.86 12.20
N ILE A 329 -9.75 7.63 13.17
CA ILE A 329 -10.46 7.16 14.38
C ILE A 329 -11.92 7.62 14.34
N GLY A 330 -12.84 6.65 14.28
CA GLY A 330 -14.28 6.94 14.36
C GLY A 330 -14.73 7.10 15.81
N ILE A 331 -15.27 8.24 16.18
CA ILE A 331 -15.83 8.52 17.52
C ILE A 331 -17.35 8.48 17.43
N ILE A 332 -17.96 7.44 17.95
CA ILE A 332 -19.40 7.19 17.96
C ILE A 332 -20.04 7.89 19.16
N ALA A 333 -20.95 8.81 18.91
CA ALA A 333 -21.63 9.60 19.93
C ALA A 333 -23.07 9.92 19.53
N ASP A 334 -23.87 10.35 20.49
CA ASP A 334 -25.22 10.89 20.29
C ASP A 334 -25.47 12.13 21.17
N ALA A 335 -26.69 12.63 21.18
CA ALA A 335 -27.06 13.80 21.97
C ALA A 335 -27.03 13.57 23.49
N ALA A 336 -26.97 12.32 23.95
CA ALA A 336 -26.89 11.94 25.37
C ALA A 336 -25.46 11.63 25.81
N SER A 337 -24.51 11.57 24.87
CA SER A 337 -23.11 11.27 25.16
C SER A 337 -22.43 12.41 25.93
N ASP A 338 -21.38 12.06 26.69
CA ASP A 338 -20.48 13.01 27.33
C ASP A 338 -19.74 13.86 26.28
N VAL A 339 -20.27 15.05 25.99
CA VAL A 339 -19.72 15.97 24.98
C VAL A 339 -18.31 16.43 25.34
N ASP A 340 -17.99 16.60 26.61
CA ASP A 340 -16.66 17.01 27.07
C ASP A 340 -15.66 15.86 26.91
N GLY A 341 -16.09 14.63 27.16
CA GLY A 341 -15.31 13.43 26.86
C GLY A 341 -15.05 13.25 25.39
N VAL A 342 -16.04 13.51 24.51
CA VAL A 342 -15.86 13.51 23.05
C VAL A 342 -14.83 14.56 22.61
N ARG A 343 -14.91 15.78 23.19
CA ARG A 343 -13.95 16.85 22.90
C ARG A 343 -12.54 16.48 23.32
N SER A 344 -12.42 15.92 24.52
CA SER A 344 -11.13 15.46 25.07
C SER A 344 -10.55 14.30 24.24
N ALA A 345 -11.36 13.33 23.83
CA ALA A 345 -10.95 12.25 22.95
C ALA A 345 -10.47 12.78 21.59
N ARG A 346 -11.22 13.69 20.96
CA ARG A 346 -10.81 14.30 19.70
C ARG A 346 -9.45 15.01 19.80
N GLN A 347 -9.24 15.77 20.87
CA GLN A 347 -7.97 16.45 21.07
C GLN A 347 -6.84 15.44 21.29
N ALA A 348 -7.05 14.42 22.11
CA ALA A 348 -6.05 13.36 22.36
C ALA A 348 -5.68 12.61 21.07
N VAL A 349 -6.64 12.34 20.19
CA VAL A 349 -6.40 11.74 18.86
C VAL A 349 -5.57 12.68 17.99
N LEU A 350 -5.91 13.97 17.93
CA LEU A 350 -5.14 14.96 17.16
C LEU A 350 -3.70 15.14 17.68
N ASP A 351 -3.51 15.10 19.01
CA ASP A 351 -2.19 15.26 19.63
C ASP A 351 -1.22 14.11 19.28
N THR A 352 -1.75 12.98 18.82
CA THR A 352 -0.96 11.84 18.32
C THR A 352 -0.79 11.79 16.81
N GLY A 353 -1.22 12.83 16.09
CA GLY A 353 -1.16 12.88 14.63
C GLY A 353 -2.25 12.09 13.90
N MET A 354 -3.20 11.50 14.64
CA MET A 354 -4.35 10.77 14.07
C MET A 354 -5.48 11.71 13.69
N VAL A 355 -6.43 11.22 12.90
CA VAL A 355 -7.58 11.97 12.37
C VAL A 355 -8.88 11.52 13.06
N PRO A 356 -9.51 12.33 13.93
CA PRO A 356 -10.77 11.98 14.57
C PRO A 356 -11.98 12.37 13.66
N LEU A 357 -12.86 11.42 13.40
CA LEU A 357 -14.15 11.64 12.72
C LEU A 357 -15.29 11.30 13.68
N VAL A 358 -16.16 12.28 13.96
CA VAL A 358 -17.33 12.09 14.82
C VAL A 358 -18.48 11.48 14.01
N ILE A 359 -19.04 10.40 14.56
CA ILE A 359 -20.13 9.62 13.97
C ILE A 359 -21.36 9.78 14.87
N ALA A 360 -22.48 10.28 14.35
CA ALA A 360 -23.70 10.54 15.13
C ALA A 360 -24.97 10.08 14.38
N PRO A 361 -26.13 10.00 15.03
CA PRO A 361 -27.38 9.62 14.37
C PRO A 361 -27.72 10.47 13.14
N THR A 362 -27.40 11.78 13.19
CA THR A 362 -27.65 12.76 12.12
C THR A 362 -26.42 13.62 11.88
N GLY A 363 -26.32 14.21 10.69
CA GLY A 363 -25.33 15.26 10.42
C GLY A 363 -25.59 16.54 11.23
N GLY A 364 -24.72 17.54 11.05
CA GLY A 364 -24.77 18.80 11.78
C GLY A 364 -23.75 18.84 12.91
N THR A 365 -24.20 19.09 14.14
CA THR A 365 -23.32 19.28 15.30
C THR A 365 -23.85 18.57 16.53
N LEU A 366 -22.94 18.20 17.44
CA LEU A 366 -23.20 17.73 18.79
C LEU A 366 -22.79 18.80 19.82
N GLY A 367 -23.46 18.82 20.95
CA GLY A 367 -23.17 19.73 22.07
C GLY A 367 -23.93 21.07 22.01
N PRO A 368 -23.61 21.97 22.93
CA PRO A 368 -24.33 23.24 23.06
C PRO A 368 -23.99 24.23 21.93
N ASP A 369 -24.92 25.15 21.64
CA ASP A 369 -24.79 26.14 20.58
C ASP A 369 -23.53 27.05 20.67
N GLY A 370 -22.92 27.16 21.84
CA GLY A 370 -21.73 28.00 22.05
C GLY A 370 -20.40 27.36 21.68
N ASP A 371 -20.35 26.02 21.59
CA ASP A 371 -19.12 25.25 21.25
C ASP A 371 -19.50 23.90 20.65
N PRO A 372 -20.05 23.89 19.44
CA PRO A 372 -20.54 22.69 18.79
C PRO A 372 -19.40 21.84 18.23
N ILE A 373 -19.54 20.51 18.29
CA ILE A 373 -18.66 19.54 17.65
C ILE A 373 -19.29 19.13 16.31
N ALA A 374 -18.58 19.34 15.21
CA ALA A 374 -19.07 18.94 13.89
C ALA A 374 -19.16 17.41 13.77
N VAL A 375 -20.22 16.93 13.14
CA VAL A 375 -20.44 15.52 12.80
C VAL A 375 -19.98 15.27 11.36
N GLN A 376 -18.99 14.40 11.18
CA GLN A 376 -18.43 14.08 9.85
C GLN A 376 -19.13 12.91 9.18
N ARG A 377 -19.70 11.99 9.95
CA ARG A 377 -20.40 10.79 9.46
C ARG A 377 -21.69 10.56 10.24
N THR A 378 -22.65 9.94 9.61
CA THR A 378 -23.86 9.49 10.31
C THR A 378 -23.83 7.98 10.51
N TYR A 379 -24.62 7.43 11.45
CA TYR A 379 -24.77 5.98 11.61
C TYR A 379 -25.18 5.27 10.31
N ALA A 380 -25.90 5.98 9.40
CA ALA A 380 -26.32 5.44 8.13
C ALA A 380 -25.22 5.44 7.06
N THR A 381 -24.23 6.32 7.17
CA THR A 381 -23.18 6.51 6.16
C THR A 381 -21.83 5.96 6.59
N ALA A 382 -21.60 5.74 7.89
CA ALA A 382 -20.35 5.20 8.41
C ALA A 382 -20.27 3.68 8.21
N ARG A 383 -19.10 3.18 7.84
CA ARG A 383 -18.76 1.77 7.81
C ARG A 383 -17.38 1.56 8.42
N SER A 384 -17.15 0.38 9.03
CA SER A 384 -15.90 0.10 9.74
C SER A 384 -14.65 0.22 8.87
N VAL A 385 -14.79 0.00 7.56
CA VAL A 385 -13.69 0.09 6.57
C VAL A 385 -13.09 1.49 6.44
N GLU A 386 -13.82 2.55 6.86
CA GLU A 386 -13.34 3.93 6.84
C GLU A 386 -12.39 4.25 8.00
N PHE A 387 -12.33 3.40 9.03
CA PHE A 387 -11.65 3.70 10.28
C PHE A 387 -10.60 2.64 10.62
N ASP A 388 -9.47 3.06 11.17
CA ASP A 388 -8.46 2.16 11.74
C ASP A 388 -8.89 1.64 13.12
N ALA A 389 -9.64 2.45 13.87
CA ALA A 389 -10.21 2.08 15.15
C ALA A 389 -11.52 2.83 15.43
N LEU A 390 -12.30 2.34 16.38
CA LEU A 390 -13.54 2.96 16.84
C LEU A 390 -13.48 3.31 18.33
N LEU A 391 -14.09 4.44 18.67
CA LEU A 391 -14.30 4.89 20.05
C LEU A 391 -15.80 5.10 20.31
N LEU A 392 -16.26 4.64 21.49
CA LEU A 392 -17.63 4.83 21.97
C LEU A 392 -17.66 5.87 23.09
N ALA A 393 -18.46 6.91 22.91
CA ALA A 393 -18.74 7.89 23.94
C ALA A 393 -20.03 7.51 24.72
N GLY A 394 -19.90 6.58 25.64
CA GLY A 394 -21.02 6.06 26.42
C GLY A 394 -21.79 4.93 25.70
N GLU A 395 -23.09 4.88 25.95
CA GLU A 395 -24.04 3.98 25.27
C GLU A 395 -24.87 4.76 24.24
N PRO A 396 -24.40 4.98 23.01
CA PRO A 396 -25.20 5.65 21.99
C PRO A 396 -26.50 4.88 21.74
N ARG A 397 -27.62 5.53 22.00
CA ARG A 397 -28.94 4.92 21.91
C ARG A 397 -29.56 5.18 20.54
N ALA A 398 -30.44 4.29 20.11
CA ALA A 398 -31.26 4.53 18.95
C ALA A 398 -32.03 5.84 19.21
N GLY A 399 -31.53 6.94 18.68
CA GLY A 399 -32.22 8.23 18.75
C GLY A 399 -33.59 8.10 18.11
N ALA A 400 -34.59 8.75 18.66
CA ALA A 400 -35.81 9.00 17.91
C ALA A 400 -35.38 9.61 16.57
N ASP A 401 -35.66 8.92 15.49
CA ASP A 401 -35.25 9.30 14.13
C ASP A 401 -35.54 10.78 13.95
N ALA A 402 -34.63 11.53 13.35
CA ALA A 402 -34.87 12.93 12.97
C ALA A 402 -36.13 13.08 12.08
N TYR A 403 -36.67 11.98 11.60
CA TYR A 403 -37.94 11.86 10.86
C TYR A 403 -39.15 11.49 11.71
N GLY A 404 -38.99 10.98 12.97
CA GLY A 404 -40.10 10.54 13.85
C GLY A 404 -40.41 11.42 15.04
N ALA A 405 -39.53 12.38 15.38
CA ALA A 405 -39.63 13.16 16.63
C ALA A 405 -40.75 14.21 16.67
N ARG A 406 -41.69 14.26 15.72
CA ARG A 406 -42.79 15.24 15.71
C ARG A 406 -44.02 14.87 16.54
N ASP A 407 -44.10 13.63 17.07
CA ASP A 407 -45.31 13.15 17.79
C ASP A 407 -45.08 12.58 19.20
N ALA A 408 -43.91 12.79 19.81
CA ALA A 408 -43.72 12.38 21.20
C ALA A 408 -44.46 13.35 22.16
N LYS A 409 -45.66 12.97 22.57
CA LYS A 409 -46.35 13.60 23.71
C LYS A 409 -45.50 13.45 24.95
N ALA A 410 -45.08 14.55 25.54
CA ALA A 410 -44.41 14.63 26.83
C ALA A 410 -45.19 13.82 27.89
N GLY A 411 -44.59 12.83 28.52
CA GLY A 411 -45.10 12.31 29.76
C GLY A 411 -45.10 10.79 30.01
N THR A 412 -44.55 9.94 29.15
CA THR A 412 -44.36 8.51 29.47
C THR A 412 -42.88 8.20 29.46
N ALA A 413 -42.37 7.62 30.60
CA ALA A 413 -41.03 7.05 30.65
C ALA A 413 -40.92 6.00 29.53
N GLN A 414 -40.13 6.30 28.48
CA GLN A 414 -39.81 5.33 27.43
C GLN A 414 -39.03 4.15 28.05
N PRO A 415 -39.33 2.90 27.65
CA PRO A 415 -38.50 1.79 28.03
C PRO A 415 -37.06 2.02 27.54
N PRO A 416 -36.04 1.41 28.17
CA PRO A 416 -34.66 1.54 27.73
C PRO A 416 -34.60 1.19 26.22
N GLN A 417 -34.22 2.16 25.41
CA GLN A 417 -34.14 1.97 23.97
C GLN A 417 -33.01 0.98 23.66
N ALA A 418 -33.30 0.02 22.81
CA ALA A 418 -32.29 -0.92 22.31
C ALA A 418 -31.15 -0.16 21.60
N PRO A 419 -29.93 -0.73 21.60
CA PRO A 419 -28.82 -0.17 20.80
C PRO A 419 -29.20 0.04 19.33
N ASP A 420 -28.66 1.07 18.71
CA ASP A 420 -28.90 1.30 17.26
C ASP A 420 -28.29 0.15 16.45
N PRO A 421 -29.05 -0.57 15.61
CA PRO A 421 -28.54 -1.69 14.82
C PRO A 421 -27.38 -1.32 13.90
N ARG A 422 -27.31 -0.05 13.46
CA ARG A 422 -26.21 0.45 12.59
C ARG A 422 -24.91 0.59 13.36
N VAL A 423 -25.00 1.01 14.63
CA VAL A 423 -23.84 1.06 15.54
C VAL A 423 -23.36 -0.36 15.87
N LEU A 424 -24.30 -1.28 16.17
CA LEU A 424 -23.95 -2.68 16.40
C LEU A 424 -23.24 -3.30 15.18
N LEU A 425 -23.74 -3.04 13.98
CA LEU A 425 -23.09 -3.51 12.74
C LEU A 425 -21.68 -2.94 12.59
N LEU A 426 -21.51 -1.63 12.84
CA LEU A 426 -20.21 -0.96 12.75
C LEU A 426 -19.19 -1.57 13.72
N LEU A 427 -19.61 -1.85 14.95
CA LEU A 427 -18.78 -2.50 15.97
C LEU A 427 -18.44 -3.95 15.61
N THR A 428 -19.42 -4.72 15.18
CA THR A 428 -19.24 -6.13 14.78
C THR A 428 -18.30 -6.25 13.60
N GLU A 429 -18.43 -5.39 12.59
CA GLU A 429 -17.50 -5.33 11.46
C GLU A 429 -16.07 -4.99 11.93
N ALA A 430 -15.91 -3.92 12.70
CA ALA A 430 -14.60 -3.52 13.21
C ALA A 430 -13.93 -4.62 14.04
N TYR A 431 -14.70 -5.29 14.87
CA TYR A 431 -14.22 -6.40 15.69
C TYR A 431 -13.76 -7.58 14.83
N ARG A 432 -14.59 -8.01 13.87
CA ARG A 432 -14.26 -9.10 12.91
C ARG A 432 -13.03 -8.80 12.08
N HIS A 433 -12.81 -7.53 11.75
CA HIS A 433 -11.66 -7.08 10.99
C HIS A 433 -10.40 -6.89 11.85
N GLY A 434 -10.42 -7.31 13.12
CA GLY A 434 -9.29 -7.21 14.05
C GLY A 434 -8.94 -5.78 14.46
N LYS A 435 -9.82 -4.80 14.23
CA LYS A 435 -9.56 -3.40 14.58
C LYS A 435 -9.66 -3.17 16.09
N ALA A 436 -8.87 -2.20 16.58
CA ALA A 436 -9.01 -1.76 17.96
C ALA A 436 -10.35 -1.03 18.17
N VAL A 437 -10.99 -1.31 19.31
CA VAL A 437 -12.25 -0.66 19.72
C VAL A 437 -12.11 -0.20 21.15
N GLY A 438 -12.47 1.05 21.41
CA GLY A 438 -12.44 1.60 22.76
C GLY A 438 -13.76 2.23 23.17
N GLY A 439 -13.91 2.48 24.48
CA GLY A 439 -15.09 3.19 24.97
C GLY A 439 -14.96 3.60 26.43
N TRP A 440 -15.70 4.66 26.78
CA TRP A 440 -15.78 5.19 28.14
C TRP A 440 -17.23 5.42 28.54
N ASP A 441 -17.48 5.77 29.79
CA ASP A 441 -18.80 6.16 30.31
C ASP A 441 -19.89 5.09 30.09
N GLY A 442 -19.56 3.82 30.43
CA GLY A 442 -20.51 2.70 30.34
C GLY A 442 -20.63 2.04 28.98
N ALA A 443 -19.70 2.32 28.08
CA ALA A 443 -19.66 1.75 26.71
C ALA A 443 -19.61 0.21 26.68
N GLU A 444 -19.17 -0.44 27.78
CA GLU A 444 -19.06 -1.90 27.91
C GLU A 444 -20.39 -2.62 27.60
N ARG A 445 -21.52 -2.04 28.01
CA ARG A 445 -22.84 -2.65 27.73
C ARG A 445 -23.19 -2.70 26.25
N LEU A 446 -22.74 -1.68 25.50
CA LEU A 446 -22.94 -1.65 24.06
C LEU A 446 -22.00 -2.62 23.36
N LEU A 447 -20.76 -2.76 23.84
CA LEU A 447 -19.82 -3.77 23.37
C LEU A 447 -20.37 -5.19 23.61
N GLU A 448 -20.87 -5.48 24.83
CA GLU A 448 -21.53 -6.76 25.15
C GLU A 448 -22.73 -7.05 24.22
N SER A 449 -23.52 -6.01 23.91
CA SER A 449 -24.65 -6.13 22.97
C SER A 449 -24.21 -6.45 21.53
N ALA A 450 -22.95 -6.10 21.15
CA ALA A 450 -22.32 -6.48 19.91
C ALA A 450 -21.58 -7.83 19.98
N GLY A 451 -21.61 -8.52 21.14
CA GLY A 451 -20.89 -9.77 21.37
C GLY A 451 -19.40 -9.59 21.63
N ILE A 452 -18.97 -8.40 22.05
CA ILE A 452 -17.57 -8.05 22.32
C ILE A 452 -17.38 -7.92 23.83
N THR A 453 -16.37 -8.60 24.39
CA THR A 453 -16.05 -8.50 25.82
C THR A 453 -14.86 -7.60 26.07
N ALA A 454 -14.84 -6.93 27.22
CA ALA A 454 -13.87 -5.88 27.52
C ALA A 454 -12.43 -6.39 27.71
N ASP A 455 -12.26 -7.68 27.99
CA ASP A 455 -10.97 -8.34 28.21
C ASP A 455 -10.33 -8.92 26.95
N GLU A 456 -10.98 -8.77 25.79
CA GLU A 456 -10.46 -9.27 24.53
C GLU A 456 -9.32 -8.41 23.96
N PRO A 457 -8.38 -9.01 23.18
CA PRO A 457 -7.29 -8.26 22.59
C PRO A 457 -7.77 -7.08 21.74
N GLY A 458 -7.14 -5.91 21.92
CA GLY A 458 -7.47 -4.70 21.18
C GLY A 458 -8.78 -4.01 21.62
N ILE A 459 -9.37 -4.40 22.76
CA ILE A 459 -10.48 -3.71 23.39
C ILE A 459 -9.94 -2.85 24.53
N ALA A 460 -10.30 -1.56 24.55
CA ALA A 460 -9.87 -0.60 25.57
C ALA A 460 -11.10 0.07 26.19
N THR A 461 -11.38 -0.22 27.46
CA THR A 461 -12.50 0.41 28.20
C THR A 461 -12.01 1.11 29.46
N GLY A 462 -12.74 2.16 29.87
CA GLY A 462 -12.38 2.90 31.07
C GLY A 462 -13.27 4.10 31.34
N GLU A 463 -13.03 4.80 32.45
CA GLU A 463 -13.79 5.99 32.83
C GLU A 463 -13.32 7.26 32.08
N SER A 464 -12.06 7.32 31.68
CA SER A 464 -11.44 8.48 31.04
C SER A 464 -11.26 8.28 29.53
N SER A 465 -11.86 9.14 28.74
CA SER A 465 -11.73 9.13 27.28
C SER A 465 -10.26 9.24 26.82
N THR A 466 -9.44 10.06 27.49
CA THR A 466 -8.02 10.22 27.13
C THR A 466 -7.19 8.98 27.49
N ALA A 467 -7.50 8.28 28.57
CA ALA A 467 -6.84 7.02 28.90
C ALA A 467 -7.18 5.92 27.89
N VAL A 468 -8.43 5.83 27.46
CA VAL A 468 -8.89 4.90 26.42
C VAL A 468 -8.19 5.21 25.10
N VAL A 469 -8.06 6.49 24.70
CA VAL A 469 -7.31 6.88 23.50
C VAL A 469 -5.85 6.45 23.58
N ALA A 470 -5.18 6.61 24.73
CA ALA A 470 -3.80 6.21 24.88
C ALA A 470 -3.60 4.68 24.74
N GLU A 471 -4.55 3.89 25.26
CA GLU A 471 -4.53 2.45 25.12
C GLU A 471 -4.79 1.99 23.69
N LEU A 472 -5.78 2.59 23.04
CA LEU A 472 -6.11 2.36 21.64
C LEU A 472 -4.93 2.72 20.72
N THR A 473 -4.23 3.83 21.00
CA THR A 473 -3.02 4.25 20.25
C THR A 473 -1.92 3.18 20.31
N ARG A 474 -1.75 2.56 21.49
CA ARG A 474 -0.79 1.46 21.65
C ARG A 474 -1.18 0.25 20.81
N ALA A 475 -2.46 -0.14 20.81
CA ALA A 475 -2.96 -1.24 19.98
C ALA A 475 -2.80 -0.97 18.48
N LEU A 476 -2.95 0.29 18.04
CA LEU A 476 -2.73 0.68 16.65
C LEU A 476 -1.26 0.57 16.19
N GLY A 477 -0.31 0.57 17.12
CA GLY A 477 1.09 0.29 16.82
C GLY A 477 1.31 -1.11 16.22
N GLU A 478 0.42 -2.05 16.48
CA GLU A 478 0.44 -3.40 15.91
C GLU A 478 -0.49 -3.55 14.69
N HIS A 479 -1.12 -2.48 14.25
CA HIS A 479 -2.11 -2.40 13.17
C HIS A 479 -3.43 -3.10 13.48
N ARG A 480 -3.43 -4.34 13.92
CA ARG A 480 -4.61 -5.17 14.22
C ARG A 480 -4.42 -5.93 15.54
N ALA A 481 -5.50 -6.31 16.17
CA ALA A 481 -5.47 -7.25 17.28
C ALA A 481 -5.34 -8.69 16.73
N TRP A 482 -4.12 -9.05 16.34
CA TRP A 482 -3.78 -10.31 15.66
C TRP A 482 -4.14 -11.54 16.50
N ASP A 483 -4.11 -11.43 17.81
CA ASP A 483 -4.48 -12.53 18.74
C ASP A 483 -5.97 -12.91 18.68
N ARG A 484 -6.80 -12.13 17.97
CA ARG A 484 -8.19 -12.50 17.68
C ARG A 484 -8.34 -13.45 16.50
N PHE A 485 -7.27 -13.67 15.73
CA PHE A 485 -7.29 -14.66 14.66
C PHE A 485 -6.71 -15.99 15.15
N PRO A 486 -7.31 -17.13 14.80
CA PRO A 486 -8.43 -17.30 13.87
C PRO A 486 -9.71 -16.68 14.45
N ALA A 487 -10.16 -15.63 13.81
CA ALA A 487 -11.51 -15.18 14.11
C ALA A 487 -12.46 -16.27 13.62
N ASN A 488 -13.46 -16.61 14.41
CA ASN A 488 -14.58 -17.39 13.93
C ASN A 488 -15.29 -16.59 12.83
N LEU A 489 -14.77 -16.71 11.62
CA LEU A 489 -15.33 -16.11 10.40
C LEU A 489 -16.54 -16.89 9.94
#